data_1f9fd70a2aefb148ee4fb8bc9b0fd723
#
_entry.id   1f9fd70a2aefb148ee4fb8bc9b0fd723
#
_cell.length_a   1.000
_cell.length_b   1.000
_cell.length_c   1.000
_cell.angle_alpha   90.00
_cell.angle_beta   90.00
_cell.angle_gamma   90.00
#
_symmetry.space_group_name_H-M   'P 1'
#
loop_
_entity.id
_entity.type
_entity.pdbx_description
1 polymer ?
#
loop_
_entity_poly.entity_id
_entity_poly.type
_entity_poly.pdbx_seq_one_letter_code
_entity_poly.pdbx_strand_id
1 'polypeptide(L)'
;SPILTFLAGSYEMQVVWSLLAGLVAGVLLAGVFLVPPIWMSAESMVALTELEGVSRWEAMKLVASAVLNVGQAWLVIDEGKEKVSKPEGVLRKYGGPGVVVILEGNAVVFQKGGKVTQIVGAGAVRTRFLERIFRIVDLTPQWENRTLENVRTRDHIPLTVELGVGYRIEPKEETDKRPEAHQAPDGEARTNVLKGECPVYEGVVRNAVFKPSGNWRLTAMGMVESNLRDVIATYDFNQIFSHYPETRAPGTEGKGEKLSKPLDPDERVVHAIEKQVAERVRPNAVRMGISIGTVDIRAVVVPEEVQERLLEWWGTAWQTGIRVALGEAERQVLALKGAGQAAALEAVEAKKQEAMEQTFRMLEALTRGVARQDTELARRLVTAMEHLMGRVIVEDVLALRMLEALEKFSEGKGDLTVFLGGREIPFLAPPGEGEQDSR
;
A
#
# COMPACT_ATOMS: atom_id res chain seq x y z
N SER A 1 -33.87 92.47 32.19
CA SER A 1 -33.48 92.81 33.60
C SER A 1 -32.53 91.67 34.09
N PRO A 2 -31.41 92.05 34.70
CA PRO A 2 -30.32 91.05 35.02
C PRO A 2 -30.75 90.01 36.06
N ILE A 3 -31.84 90.26 36.78
CA ILE A 3 -32.38 89.33 37.80
C ILE A 3 -33.04 88.11 37.18
N LEU A 4 -33.67 88.26 36.01
CA LEU A 4 -34.32 87.17 35.32
C LEU A 4 -33.28 86.21 34.69
N THR A 5 -32.13 86.71 34.24
CA THR A 5 -31.04 85.89 33.69
C THR A 5 -30.30 85.13 34.80
N PHE A 6 -30.17 85.69 35.98
CA PHE A 6 -29.57 85.02 37.13
C PHE A 6 -30.48 83.94 37.71
N LEU A 7 -31.80 84.14 37.76
CA LEU A 7 -32.78 83.12 38.19
C LEU A 7 -32.92 82.03 37.17
N ALA A 8 -32.86 82.30 35.90
CA ALA A 8 -32.86 81.28 34.81
C ALA A 8 -31.61 80.39 34.90
N GLY A 9 -30.43 81.00 35.08
CA GLY A 9 -29.17 80.24 35.18
C GLY A 9 -29.14 79.36 36.47
N SER A 10 -29.74 79.81 37.57
CA SER A 10 -29.86 78.98 38.77
C SER A 10 -30.86 77.84 38.66
N TYR A 11 -31.89 78.00 37.85
CA TYR A 11 -32.87 76.94 37.55
C TYR A 11 -32.31 75.88 36.64
N GLU A 12 -31.58 76.26 35.64
CA GLU A 12 -30.86 75.27 34.74
C GLU A 12 -29.85 74.46 35.53
N MET A 13 -29.08 75.06 36.47
CA MET A 13 -28.16 74.34 37.32
C MET A 13 -28.88 73.37 38.29
N GLN A 14 -30.02 73.74 38.85
CA GLN A 14 -30.80 72.82 39.69
C GLN A 14 -31.37 71.66 38.92
N VAL A 15 -31.84 71.84 37.71
CA VAL A 15 -32.30 70.75 36.87
C VAL A 15 -31.16 69.79 36.51
N VAL A 16 -29.96 70.27 36.16
CA VAL A 16 -28.79 69.48 35.94
C VAL A 16 -28.39 68.63 37.12
N TRP A 17 -28.33 69.24 38.31
CA TRP A 17 -28.06 68.54 39.58
C TRP A 17 -29.12 67.52 39.99
N SER A 18 -30.39 67.76 39.74
CA SER A 18 -31.43 66.77 39.98
C SER A 18 -31.40 65.59 39.07
N LEU A 19 -31.08 65.82 37.77
CA LEU A 19 -30.86 64.74 36.80
C LEU A 19 -29.62 63.88 37.17
N LEU A 20 -28.55 64.55 37.59
CA LEU A 20 -27.32 63.87 38.01
C LEU A 20 -27.51 63.04 39.25
N ALA A 21 -28.21 63.61 40.25
CA ALA A 21 -28.60 62.92 41.50
C ALA A 21 -29.53 61.73 41.21
N GLY A 22 -30.49 61.88 40.29
CA GLY A 22 -31.40 60.82 39.87
C GLY A 22 -30.63 59.68 39.14
N LEU A 23 -29.67 60.06 38.31
CA LEU A 23 -28.81 59.09 37.61
C LEU A 23 -27.93 58.32 38.62
N VAL A 24 -27.30 58.98 39.56
CA VAL A 24 -26.49 58.36 40.62
C VAL A 24 -27.35 57.44 41.51
N ALA A 25 -28.52 57.90 41.92
CA ALA A 25 -29.46 57.11 42.70
C ALA A 25 -29.94 55.87 41.93
N GLY A 26 -30.21 56.02 40.60
CA GLY A 26 -30.57 54.91 39.73
C GLY A 26 -29.48 53.88 39.61
N VAL A 27 -28.22 54.34 39.45
CA VAL A 27 -27.05 53.43 39.36
C VAL A 27 -26.82 52.71 40.72
N LEU A 28 -26.99 53.38 41.86
CA LEU A 28 -26.84 52.72 43.14
C LEU A 28 -27.98 51.73 43.43
N LEU A 29 -29.22 52.04 43.07
CA LEU A 29 -30.34 51.11 43.17
C LEU A 29 -30.12 49.88 42.21
N ALA A 30 -29.74 50.11 41.01
CA ALA A 30 -29.41 49.03 40.09
C ALA A 30 -28.29 48.15 40.65
N GLY A 31 -27.25 48.73 41.26
CA GLY A 31 -26.19 48.01 41.95
C GLY A 31 -26.70 47.14 43.08
N VAL A 32 -27.54 47.64 43.92
CA VAL A 32 -28.10 46.88 45.05
C VAL A 32 -29.01 45.73 44.60
N PHE A 33 -29.77 45.90 43.51
CA PHE A 33 -30.70 44.89 43.05
C PHE A 33 -30.04 43.86 42.08
N LEU A 34 -29.03 44.25 41.33
CA LEU A 34 -28.41 43.39 40.35
C LEU A 34 -27.15 42.64 40.87
N VAL A 35 -26.34 43.25 41.75
CA VAL A 35 -25.09 42.64 42.21
C VAL A 35 -25.31 41.36 43.01
N PRO A 36 -26.23 41.28 44.01
CA PRO A 36 -26.42 40.02 44.74
C PRO A 36 -26.89 38.83 43.90
N PRO A 37 -27.90 38.95 43.02
CA PRO A 37 -28.30 37.80 42.20
C PRO A 37 -27.22 37.42 41.20
N ILE A 38 -26.43 38.36 40.65
CA ILE A 38 -25.30 38.06 39.78
C ILE A 38 -24.23 37.31 40.60
N TRP A 39 -23.92 37.73 41.82
CA TRP A 39 -22.98 37.05 42.69
C TRP A 39 -23.43 35.63 43.04
N MET A 40 -24.66 35.43 43.48
CA MET A 40 -25.20 34.11 43.80
C MET A 40 -25.23 33.19 42.56
N SER A 41 -25.56 33.72 41.41
CA SER A 41 -25.55 32.97 40.16
C SER A 41 -24.11 32.58 39.73
N ALA A 42 -23.14 33.45 39.95
CA ALA A 42 -21.74 33.18 39.70
C ALA A 42 -21.20 32.10 40.66
N GLU A 43 -21.58 32.14 41.93
CA GLU A 43 -21.18 31.16 42.93
C GLU A 43 -21.79 29.78 42.66
N SER A 44 -23.07 29.72 42.30
CA SER A 44 -23.70 28.48 41.86
C SER A 44 -23.11 27.93 40.54
N MET A 45 -22.70 28.81 39.65
CA MET A 45 -22.01 28.40 38.40
C MET A 45 -20.65 27.75 38.70
N VAL A 46 -19.86 28.33 39.59
CA VAL A 46 -18.57 27.75 40.02
C VAL A 46 -18.77 26.41 40.72
N ALA A 47 -19.77 26.31 41.61
CA ALA A 47 -20.10 25.08 42.34
C ALA A 47 -20.58 23.95 41.40
N LEU A 48 -21.37 24.26 40.38
CA LEU A 48 -21.89 23.28 39.41
C LEU A 48 -20.89 22.82 38.38
N THR A 49 -19.81 23.58 38.13
CA THR A 49 -18.85 23.24 37.10
C THR A 49 -17.70 22.35 37.58
N GLU A 50 -17.54 22.13 38.91
CA GLU A 50 -16.46 21.30 39.51
C GLU A 50 -15.06 21.59 38.94
N LEU A 51 -14.86 22.76 38.34
CA LEU A 51 -13.63 23.11 37.63
C LEU A 51 -12.62 23.73 38.58
N GLU A 52 -11.57 23.00 38.88
CA GLU A 52 -10.40 23.55 39.56
C GLU A 52 -9.81 24.72 38.73
N GLY A 53 -9.64 25.88 39.38
CA GLY A 53 -8.98 27.05 38.80
C GLY A 53 -9.88 28.10 38.14
N VAL A 54 -11.20 28.07 38.41
CA VAL A 54 -12.11 29.12 37.97
C VAL A 54 -12.11 30.31 38.97
N SER A 55 -11.75 31.50 38.49
CA SER A 55 -11.89 32.72 39.29
C SER A 55 -13.37 33.10 39.40
N ARG A 56 -13.84 33.25 40.65
CA ARG A 56 -15.19 33.76 40.94
C ARG A 56 -15.49 35.08 40.22
N TRP A 57 -14.50 35.90 40.01
CA TRP A 57 -14.58 37.16 39.28
C TRP A 57 -14.88 37.01 37.80
N GLU A 58 -14.29 35.97 37.15
CA GLU A 58 -14.58 35.67 35.76
C GLU A 58 -16.00 35.14 35.59
N ALA A 59 -16.46 34.26 36.49
CA ALA A 59 -17.84 33.79 36.49
C ALA A 59 -18.84 34.93 36.69
N MET A 60 -18.53 35.87 37.60
CA MET A 60 -19.36 37.04 37.82
C MET A 60 -19.43 37.96 36.61
N LYS A 61 -18.29 38.21 35.92
CA LYS A 61 -18.27 38.98 34.68
C LYS A 61 -19.15 38.33 33.61
N LEU A 62 -19.10 37.02 33.52
CA LEU A 62 -19.86 36.26 32.51
C LEU A 62 -21.37 36.34 32.79
N VAL A 63 -21.80 36.17 34.06
CA VAL A 63 -23.19 36.31 34.46
C VAL A 63 -23.66 37.75 34.28
N ALA A 64 -22.85 38.74 34.67
CA ALA A 64 -23.14 40.14 34.46
C ALA A 64 -23.30 40.50 32.97
N SER A 65 -22.40 40.04 32.14
CA SER A 65 -22.48 40.26 30.68
C SER A 65 -23.73 39.63 30.07
N ALA A 66 -24.17 38.50 30.59
CA ALA A 66 -25.38 37.81 30.16
C ALA A 66 -26.66 38.55 30.58
N VAL A 67 -26.70 39.03 31.81
CA VAL A 67 -27.85 39.79 32.37
C VAL A 67 -27.98 41.15 31.71
N LEU A 68 -26.86 41.86 31.55
CA LEU A 68 -26.84 43.19 30.94
C LEU A 68 -26.84 43.17 29.42
N ASN A 69 -26.73 42.00 28.81
CA ASN A 69 -26.61 41.81 27.36
C ASN A 69 -25.46 42.63 26.72
N VAL A 70 -24.40 42.88 27.49
CA VAL A 70 -23.22 43.65 27.10
C VAL A 70 -22.02 42.73 27.03
N GLY A 71 -21.28 42.76 25.93
CA GLY A 71 -20.06 41.99 25.78
C GLY A 71 -20.25 40.47 25.75
N GLN A 72 -21.30 40.02 25.04
CA GLN A 72 -21.57 38.56 24.89
C GLN A 72 -20.35 37.79 24.40
N ALA A 73 -20.10 36.66 25.05
CA ALA A 73 -19.06 35.75 24.61
C ALA A 73 -19.40 35.21 23.19
N TRP A 74 -18.42 35.22 22.31
CA TRP A 74 -18.61 34.68 20.99
C TRP A 74 -17.42 33.82 20.57
N LEU A 75 -17.68 32.82 19.75
CA LEU A 75 -16.72 31.82 19.30
C LEU A 75 -16.97 31.54 17.83
N VAL A 76 -15.89 31.46 17.05
CA VAL A 76 -15.91 30.98 15.64
C VAL A 76 -15.23 29.64 15.58
N ILE A 77 -15.90 28.69 14.91
CA ILE A 77 -15.44 27.33 14.69
C ILE A 77 -15.19 27.14 13.21
N ASP A 78 -13.98 26.67 12.90
CA ASP A 78 -13.51 26.39 11.53
C ASP A 78 -12.55 25.19 11.55
N GLU A 79 -12.58 24.35 10.49
CA GLU A 79 -11.71 23.16 10.34
C GLU A 79 -11.66 22.24 11.58
N GLY A 80 -12.79 22.07 12.24
CA GLY A 80 -12.87 21.24 13.45
C GLY A 80 -12.20 21.82 14.69
N LYS A 81 -11.83 23.11 14.67
CA LYS A 81 -11.13 23.82 15.75
C LYS A 81 -11.76 25.17 16.08
N GLU A 82 -11.46 25.65 17.27
CA GLU A 82 -11.79 27.02 17.67
C GLU A 82 -10.80 27.99 17.04
N LYS A 83 -11.28 28.88 16.14
CA LYS A 83 -10.43 29.83 15.44
C LYS A 83 -10.30 31.15 16.22
N VAL A 84 -11.40 31.66 16.71
CA VAL A 84 -11.44 32.92 17.49
C VAL A 84 -12.47 32.75 18.59
N SER A 85 -12.07 33.08 19.81
CA SER A 85 -12.94 33.10 21.00
C SER A 85 -12.73 34.37 21.79
N LYS A 86 -13.81 35.12 22.08
CA LYS A 86 -13.75 36.31 22.93
C LYS A 86 -14.89 36.30 23.94
N PRO A 87 -14.62 36.32 25.26
CA PRO A 87 -13.30 36.09 25.87
C PRO A 87 -12.77 34.66 25.60
N GLU A 88 -11.44 34.50 25.61
CA GLU A 88 -10.78 33.27 25.25
C GLU A 88 -11.21 32.08 26.15
N GLY A 89 -11.64 30.99 25.52
CA GLY A 89 -12.00 29.74 26.18
C GLY A 89 -13.24 29.75 27.10
N VAL A 90 -13.92 30.87 27.24
CA VAL A 90 -15.06 31.03 28.20
C VAL A 90 -16.21 30.09 27.82
N LEU A 91 -16.65 30.08 26.60
CA LEU A 91 -17.77 29.25 26.14
C LEU A 91 -17.47 27.74 26.22
N ARG A 92 -16.22 27.35 26.14
CA ARG A 92 -15.81 25.96 26.27
C ARG A 92 -15.72 25.55 27.76
N LYS A 93 -15.16 26.41 28.58
CA LYS A 93 -14.89 26.13 30.00
C LYS A 93 -16.13 26.25 30.86
N TYR A 94 -16.88 27.34 30.69
CA TYR A 94 -18.03 27.67 31.53
C TYR A 94 -19.39 27.44 30.87
N GLY A 95 -19.39 27.43 29.54
CA GLY A 95 -20.60 27.38 28.75
C GLY A 95 -21.22 28.75 28.51
N GLY A 96 -22.42 28.76 27.88
CA GLY A 96 -23.14 29.98 27.58
C GLY A 96 -23.71 30.71 28.80
N PRO A 97 -24.31 31.91 28.60
CA PRO A 97 -24.82 32.36 27.30
C PRO A 97 -23.76 33.02 26.42
N GLY A 98 -23.84 32.75 25.12
CA GLY A 98 -22.96 33.32 24.11
C GLY A 98 -23.41 32.98 22.68
N VAL A 99 -22.67 33.42 21.72
CA VAL A 99 -22.93 33.13 20.30
C VAL A 99 -21.79 32.29 19.74
N VAL A 100 -22.15 31.17 19.16
CA VAL A 100 -21.19 30.29 18.43
C VAL A 100 -21.49 30.37 16.94
N VAL A 101 -20.53 30.82 16.17
CA VAL A 101 -20.57 30.85 14.72
C VAL A 101 -19.84 29.63 14.21
N ILE A 102 -20.57 28.75 13.59
CA ILE A 102 -20.07 27.50 13.02
C ILE A 102 -19.93 27.68 11.51
N LEU A 103 -18.73 27.61 11.00
CA LEU A 103 -18.49 27.69 9.56
C LEU A 103 -18.87 26.38 8.88
N GLU A 104 -19.05 26.43 7.56
CA GLU A 104 -19.41 25.27 6.74
C GLU A 104 -18.43 24.10 6.93
N GLY A 105 -18.93 22.88 6.78
CA GLY A 105 -18.11 21.69 7.02
C GLY A 105 -17.89 21.31 8.48
N ASN A 106 -18.53 22.03 9.45
CA ASN A 106 -18.37 21.74 10.86
C ASN A 106 -19.72 21.46 11.54
N ALA A 107 -19.68 20.61 12.56
CA ALA A 107 -20.80 20.39 13.47
C ALA A 107 -20.33 20.50 14.92
N VAL A 108 -21.20 20.99 15.78
CA VAL A 108 -20.91 21.19 17.20
C VAL A 108 -21.93 20.47 18.05
N VAL A 109 -21.43 19.70 18.99
CA VAL A 109 -22.21 19.01 20.00
C VAL A 109 -22.21 19.84 21.28
N PHE A 110 -23.39 20.28 21.71
CA PHE A 110 -23.58 21.02 22.96
C PHE A 110 -24.06 20.10 24.06
N GLN A 111 -23.60 20.38 25.27
CA GLN A 111 -23.92 19.61 26.47
C GLN A 111 -24.24 20.53 27.64
N LYS A 112 -25.23 20.11 28.45
CA LYS A 112 -25.59 20.76 29.73
C LYS A 112 -25.78 19.70 30.81
N GLY A 113 -25.02 19.78 31.88
CA GLY A 113 -25.15 18.83 33.00
C GLY A 113 -24.95 17.37 32.59
N GLY A 114 -23.99 17.08 31.68
CA GLY A 114 -23.72 15.73 31.21
C GLY A 114 -24.64 15.22 30.10
N LYS A 115 -25.74 15.95 29.79
CA LYS A 115 -26.68 15.57 28.73
C LYS A 115 -26.46 16.39 27.45
N VAL A 116 -26.49 15.74 26.29
CA VAL A 116 -26.50 16.44 25.01
C VAL A 116 -27.78 17.22 24.86
N THR A 117 -27.64 18.51 24.58
CA THR A 117 -28.80 19.42 24.44
C THR A 117 -29.17 19.63 22.98
N GLN A 118 -28.18 19.82 22.13
CA GLN A 118 -28.35 20.00 20.69
C GLN A 118 -27.07 19.67 19.94
N ILE A 119 -27.24 19.29 18.68
CA ILE A 119 -26.16 19.15 17.73
C ILE A 119 -26.49 20.09 16.57
N VAL A 120 -25.57 20.98 16.21
CA VAL A 120 -25.82 22.03 15.24
C VAL A 120 -24.72 22.05 14.20
N GLY A 121 -25.13 22.19 12.94
CA GLY A 121 -24.23 22.39 11.80
C GLY A 121 -23.91 23.86 11.55
N ALA A 122 -23.57 24.21 10.31
CA ALA A 122 -23.19 25.55 9.91
C ALA A 122 -24.28 26.59 10.24
N GLY A 123 -23.83 27.73 10.77
CA GLY A 123 -24.69 28.85 11.13
C GLY A 123 -24.30 29.48 12.46
N ALA A 124 -25.06 30.51 12.87
CA ALA A 124 -24.89 31.17 14.15
C ALA A 124 -25.89 30.62 15.14
N VAL A 125 -25.41 30.14 16.29
CA VAL A 125 -26.23 29.54 17.36
C VAL A 125 -26.01 30.27 18.66
N ARG A 126 -27.09 30.56 19.37
CA ARG A 126 -27.04 31.12 20.70
C ARG A 126 -27.07 29.99 21.73
N THR A 127 -26.03 29.93 22.55
CA THR A 127 -25.92 28.94 23.63
C THR A 127 -26.77 29.35 24.82
N ARG A 128 -27.37 28.35 25.46
CA ARG A 128 -28.16 28.54 26.68
C ARG A 128 -27.23 28.65 27.90
N PHE A 129 -27.77 29.12 29.01
CA PHE A 129 -27.03 29.19 30.25
C PHE A 129 -26.50 27.82 30.69
N LEU A 130 -25.18 27.74 30.99
CA LEU A 130 -24.44 26.51 31.31
C LEU A 130 -24.38 25.47 30.18
N GLU A 131 -24.75 25.84 28.98
CA GLU A 131 -24.59 24.99 27.81
C GLU A 131 -23.19 25.18 27.26
N ARG A 132 -22.39 24.11 27.32
CA ARG A 132 -20.99 24.13 26.90
C ARG A 132 -20.79 23.32 25.61
N ILE A 133 -19.75 23.65 24.88
CA ILE A 133 -19.31 22.87 23.75
C ILE A 133 -18.64 21.59 24.27
N PHE A 134 -19.26 20.44 23.96
CA PHE A 134 -18.71 19.13 24.29
C PHE A 134 -17.67 18.70 23.30
N ARG A 135 -18.01 18.73 21.97
CA ARG A 135 -17.10 18.35 20.90
C ARG A 135 -17.41 19.12 19.64
N ILE A 136 -16.34 19.46 18.92
CA ILE A 136 -16.38 19.99 17.58
C ILE A 136 -16.06 18.85 16.64
N VAL A 137 -16.84 18.68 15.58
CA VAL A 137 -16.72 17.61 14.59
C VAL A 137 -16.55 18.25 13.23
N ASP A 138 -15.48 17.89 12.56
CA ASP A 138 -15.23 18.25 11.19
C ASP A 138 -15.94 17.23 10.28
N LEU A 139 -16.80 17.73 9.40
CA LEU A 139 -17.61 16.93 8.46
C LEU A 139 -16.93 16.76 7.12
N THR A 140 -15.85 17.52 6.87
CA THR A 140 -15.11 17.45 5.60
C THR A 140 -14.38 16.09 5.46
N PRO A 141 -14.13 15.63 4.24
CA PRO A 141 -13.32 14.45 4.02
C PRO A 141 -11.93 14.62 4.64
N GLN A 142 -11.52 13.66 5.43
CA GLN A 142 -10.22 13.60 6.09
C GLN A 142 -9.36 12.54 5.43
N TRP A 143 -8.07 12.81 5.34
CA TRP A 143 -7.09 11.85 4.87
C TRP A 143 -5.98 11.69 5.90
N GLU A 144 -5.70 10.47 6.31
CA GLU A 144 -4.64 10.18 7.27
C GLU A 144 -3.73 9.06 6.73
N ASN A 145 -2.42 9.27 6.88
CA ASN A 145 -1.42 8.26 6.54
C ASN A 145 -0.85 7.67 7.83
N ARG A 146 -0.62 6.36 7.82
CA ARG A 146 -0.01 5.67 8.94
C ARG A 146 0.88 4.54 8.46
N THR A 147 2.04 4.41 9.07
CA THR A 147 2.95 3.28 8.87
C THR A 147 2.64 2.21 9.90
N LEU A 148 2.36 1.00 9.43
CA LEU A 148 2.07 -0.16 10.25
C LEU A 148 3.28 -1.09 10.22
N GLU A 149 3.93 -1.22 11.35
CA GLU A 149 5.05 -2.13 11.52
C GLU A 149 4.56 -3.53 11.92
N ASN A 150 5.37 -4.54 11.59
CA ASN A 150 5.15 -5.94 12.00
C ASN A 150 3.77 -6.50 11.57
N VAL A 151 3.34 -6.19 10.36
CA VAL A 151 2.17 -6.81 9.73
C VAL A 151 2.61 -8.16 9.20
N ARG A 152 2.06 -9.25 9.73
CA ARG A 152 2.49 -10.61 9.39
C ARG A 152 1.65 -11.19 8.27
N THR A 153 2.33 -11.77 7.28
CA THR A 153 1.71 -12.62 6.27
C THR A 153 1.30 -13.98 6.87
N ARG A 154 0.60 -14.80 6.09
CA ARG A 154 0.27 -16.18 6.47
C ARG A 154 1.51 -17.01 6.79
N ASP A 155 2.62 -16.77 6.10
CA ASP A 155 3.93 -17.43 6.32
C ASP A 155 4.68 -16.83 7.51
N HIS A 156 4.04 -15.95 8.31
CA HIS A 156 4.63 -15.25 9.47
C HIS A 156 5.77 -14.29 9.14
N ILE A 157 5.93 -13.89 7.88
CA ILE A 157 6.94 -12.91 7.47
C ILE A 157 6.45 -11.51 7.86
N PRO A 158 7.21 -10.75 8.67
CA PRO A 158 6.84 -9.40 9.05
C PRO A 158 7.03 -8.44 7.89
N LEU A 159 6.02 -7.61 7.65
CA LEU A 159 6.03 -6.54 6.66
C LEU A 159 5.78 -5.20 7.33
N THR A 160 6.30 -4.13 6.75
CA THR A 160 5.95 -2.75 7.10
C THR A 160 5.08 -2.21 5.97
N VAL A 161 3.87 -1.75 6.33
CA VAL A 161 2.88 -1.28 5.35
C VAL A 161 2.58 0.18 5.58
N GLU A 162 2.72 1.01 4.55
CA GLU A 162 2.27 2.39 4.56
C GLU A 162 0.85 2.47 4.05
N LEU A 163 -0.04 2.87 4.95
CA LEU A 163 -1.48 2.90 4.74
C LEU A 163 -1.97 4.35 4.68
N GLY A 164 -2.72 4.70 3.63
CA GLY A 164 -3.50 5.92 3.50
C GLY A 164 -4.99 5.61 3.62
N VAL A 165 -5.72 6.36 4.44
CA VAL A 165 -7.16 6.16 4.61
C VAL A 165 -7.90 7.47 4.45
N GLY A 166 -8.85 7.49 3.54
CA GLY A 166 -9.80 8.58 3.37
C GLY A 166 -11.11 8.25 4.10
N TYR A 167 -11.50 9.08 5.05
CA TYR A 167 -12.72 8.88 5.82
C TYR A 167 -13.43 10.21 6.11
N ARG A 168 -14.74 10.14 6.32
CA ARG A 168 -15.57 11.30 6.69
C ARG A 168 -16.76 10.85 7.54
N ILE A 169 -17.47 11.79 8.14
CA ILE A 169 -18.80 11.52 8.70
C ILE A 169 -19.74 11.18 7.55
N GLU A 170 -20.58 10.17 7.72
CA GLU A 170 -21.45 9.69 6.64
C GLU A 170 -22.43 10.78 6.20
N PRO A 171 -22.37 11.21 4.92
CA PRO A 171 -23.25 12.26 4.41
C PRO A 171 -24.68 11.75 4.25
N LYS A 172 -25.64 12.67 4.22
CA LYS A 172 -27.06 12.38 4.07
C LYS A 172 -27.36 11.46 2.88
N GLU A 173 -26.73 11.72 1.74
CA GLU A 173 -26.94 10.94 0.50
C GLU A 173 -26.60 9.45 0.65
N GLU A 174 -25.54 9.14 1.40
CA GLU A 174 -25.13 7.77 1.69
C GLU A 174 -26.05 7.12 2.72
N THR A 175 -26.47 7.88 3.74
CA THR A 175 -27.42 7.44 4.76
C THR A 175 -28.78 7.11 4.14
N ASP A 176 -29.28 7.92 3.21
CA ASP A 176 -30.56 7.70 2.53
C ASP A 176 -30.57 6.44 1.67
N LYS A 177 -29.44 6.05 1.10
CA LYS A 177 -29.30 4.80 0.34
C LYS A 177 -29.34 3.53 1.21
N ARG A 178 -29.17 3.68 2.54
CA ARG A 178 -29.10 2.56 3.50
C ARG A 178 -30.05 2.77 4.69
N PRO A 179 -31.36 2.64 4.47
CA PRO A 179 -32.36 2.92 5.52
C PRO A 179 -32.19 2.09 6.79
N GLU A 180 -31.66 0.90 6.70
CA GLU A 180 -31.57 -0.05 7.82
C GLU A 180 -30.35 0.16 8.73
N ALA A 181 -29.26 0.77 8.24
CA ALA A 181 -28.01 0.90 8.97
C ALA A 181 -28.05 1.88 10.15
N HIS A 182 -29.03 2.80 10.18
CA HIS A 182 -29.15 3.87 11.15
C HIS A 182 -30.48 3.88 11.91
N GLN A 183 -31.13 2.73 12.05
CA GLN A 183 -32.22 2.64 13.04
C GLN A 183 -31.60 2.80 14.43
N ALA A 184 -31.61 4.05 14.93
CA ALA A 184 -31.42 4.27 16.36
C ALA A 184 -32.62 3.59 17.07
N PRO A 185 -32.40 2.99 18.26
CA PRO A 185 -33.48 2.36 19.01
C PRO A 185 -34.66 3.32 19.27
N ASP A 186 -34.47 4.62 19.15
CA ASP A 186 -35.45 5.66 19.45
C ASP A 186 -36.08 6.31 18.20
N GLY A 187 -35.80 5.86 16.98
CA GLY A 187 -36.43 6.38 15.75
C GLY A 187 -36.09 7.83 15.36
N GLU A 188 -35.42 8.59 16.22
CA GLU A 188 -35.16 10.03 16.04
C GLU A 188 -33.92 10.36 15.18
N ALA A 189 -33.12 9.37 14.85
CA ALA A 189 -31.80 9.58 14.21
C ALA A 189 -31.85 10.21 12.79
N ARG A 190 -33.04 10.26 12.16
CA ARG A 190 -33.23 10.77 10.80
C ARG A 190 -34.03 12.05 10.70
N THR A 191 -34.54 12.58 11.81
CA THR A 191 -35.50 13.70 11.76
C THR A 191 -34.82 15.04 11.48
N ASN A 192 -33.63 15.27 11.99
CA ASN A 192 -32.94 16.54 11.86
C ASN A 192 -31.71 16.43 10.93
N VAL A 193 -31.73 17.21 9.86
CA VAL A 193 -30.60 17.39 8.94
C VAL A 193 -29.84 18.63 9.32
N LEU A 194 -28.56 18.47 9.59
CA LEU A 194 -27.66 19.60 9.81
C LEU A 194 -27.44 20.31 8.47
N LYS A 195 -27.69 21.62 8.45
CA LYS A 195 -27.51 22.45 7.27
C LYS A 195 -26.02 22.75 7.04
N GLY A 196 -25.60 22.86 5.81
CA GLY A 196 -24.24 23.19 5.41
C GLY A 196 -23.90 22.58 4.07
N GLU A 197 -22.70 22.78 3.63
CA GLU A 197 -22.14 22.25 2.37
C GLU A 197 -22.13 20.71 2.35
N CYS A 198 -21.92 20.10 3.52
CA CYS A 198 -22.02 18.65 3.72
C CYS A 198 -23.23 18.33 4.63
N PRO A 199 -24.44 18.13 4.07
CA PRO A 199 -25.60 17.82 4.89
C PRO A 199 -25.45 16.42 5.51
N VAL A 200 -25.63 16.35 6.84
CA VAL A 200 -25.50 15.13 7.66
C VAL A 200 -26.68 15.04 8.60
N TYR A 201 -27.14 13.84 8.91
CA TYR A 201 -28.15 13.67 9.95
C TYR A 201 -27.56 13.84 11.36
N GLU A 202 -28.29 14.51 12.25
CA GLU A 202 -27.89 14.72 13.65
C GLU A 202 -27.54 13.39 14.33
N GLY A 203 -28.33 12.34 14.10
CA GLY A 203 -28.10 11.01 14.66
C GLY A 203 -26.79 10.37 14.21
N VAL A 204 -26.32 10.64 12.97
CA VAL A 204 -25.05 10.16 12.46
C VAL A 204 -23.89 10.80 13.21
N VAL A 205 -23.92 12.13 13.39
CA VAL A 205 -22.92 12.85 14.17
C VAL A 205 -22.92 12.39 15.62
N ARG A 206 -24.10 12.17 16.22
CA ARG A 206 -24.23 11.61 17.57
C ARG A 206 -23.56 10.25 17.68
N ASN A 207 -23.82 9.35 16.73
CA ASN A 207 -23.18 8.04 16.69
C ASN A 207 -21.65 8.14 16.58
N ALA A 208 -21.13 9.01 15.71
CA ALA A 208 -19.69 9.21 15.52
C ALA A 208 -19.00 9.77 16.78
N VAL A 209 -19.72 10.56 17.60
CA VAL A 209 -19.14 11.15 18.81
C VAL A 209 -19.22 10.22 20.03
N PHE A 210 -20.30 9.44 20.16
CA PHE A 210 -20.58 8.71 21.40
C PHE A 210 -20.38 7.18 21.31
N LYS A 211 -20.50 6.56 20.14
CA LYS A 211 -20.27 5.12 20.00
C LYS A 211 -18.78 4.71 20.05
N PRO A 212 -17.84 5.46 19.42
CA PRO A 212 -16.43 5.17 19.59
C PRO A 212 -15.95 5.45 21.01
N SER A 213 -15.09 4.61 21.55
CA SER A 213 -14.44 4.82 22.84
C SER A 213 -13.35 5.91 22.76
N GLY A 214 -13.70 7.13 22.38
CA GLY A 214 -12.74 8.23 22.30
C GLY A 214 -12.89 9.09 21.06
N ASN A 215 -11.80 9.23 20.28
CA ASN A 215 -11.82 10.02 19.05
C ASN A 215 -12.28 9.15 17.88
N TRP A 216 -13.33 9.54 17.18
CA TRP A 216 -13.87 8.84 16.02
C TRP A 216 -12.83 8.64 14.88
N ARG A 217 -11.89 9.59 14.72
CA ARG A 217 -10.79 9.48 13.75
C ARG A 217 -9.87 8.31 14.08
N LEU A 218 -9.43 8.21 15.34
CA LEU A 218 -8.60 7.11 15.82
C LEU A 218 -9.32 5.76 15.70
N THR A 219 -10.62 5.74 15.94
CA THR A 219 -11.43 4.53 15.81
C THR A 219 -11.56 4.09 14.36
N ALA A 220 -11.79 5.04 13.43
CA ALA A 220 -11.83 4.75 12.00
C ALA A 220 -10.51 4.14 11.53
N MET A 221 -9.39 4.77 11.88
CA MET A 221 -8.06 4.28 11.52
C MET A 221 -7.76 2.91 12.14
N GLY A 222 -8.06 2.73 13.43
CA GLY A 222 -7.84 1.45 14.12
C GLY A 222 -8.67 0.29 13.54
N MET A 223 -9.89 0.56 13.07
CA MET A 223 -10.69 -0.46 12.36
C MET A 223 -10.04 -0.88 11.04
N VAL A 224 -9.53 0.08 10.26
CA VAL A 224 -8.85 -0.24 9.00
C VAL A 224 -7.56 -0.99 9.28
N GLU A 225 -6.76 -0.54 10.24
CA GLU A 225 -5.52 -1.18 10.66
C GLU A 225 -5.71 -2.63 11.10
N SER A 226 -6.69 -2.90 11.97
CA SER A 226 -7.00 -4.26 12.42
C SER A 226 -7.43 -5.16 11.26
N ASN A 227 -8.34 -4.69 10.41
CA ASN A 227 -8.79 -5.48 9.26
C ASN A 227 -7.71 -5.68 8.21
N LEU A 228 -6.81 -4.70 8.02
CA LEU A 228 -5.67 -4.85 7.13
C LEU A 228 -4.73 -5.96 7.61
N ARG A 229 -4.42 -5.99 8.91
CA ARG A 229 -3.62 -7.07 9.51
C ARG A 229 -4.26 -8.43 9.29
N ASP A 230 -5.58 -8.53 9.51
CA ASP A 230 -6.33 -9.76 9.32
C ASP A 230 -6.37 -10.21 7.84
N VAL A 231 -6.50 -9.27 6.92
CA VAL A 231 -6.51 -9.58 5.48
C VAL A 231 -5.14 -10.01 5.01
N ILE A 232 -4.06 -9.27 5.35
CA ILE A 232 -2.69 -9.63 4.96
C ILE A 232 -2.30 -11.01 5.53
N ALA A 233 -2.74 -11.34 6.74
CA ALA A 233 -2.52 -12.65 7.33
C ALA A 233 -3.18 -13.82 6.57
N THR A 234 -4.05 -13.56 5.59
CA THR A 234 -4.62 -14.60 4.71
C THR A 234 -3.81 -14.84 3.44
N TYR A 235 -2.86 -13.95 3.11
CA TYR A 235 -2.02 -14.04 1.92
C TYR A 235 -0.63 -14.56 2.28
N ASP A 236 -0.10 -15.44 1.44
CA ASP A 236 1.29 -15.87 1.50
C ASP A 236 2.20 -14.77 0.93
N PHE A 237 3.44 -14.69 1.40
CA PHE A 237 4.41 -13.71 0.92
C PHE A 237 4.59 -13.75 -0.61
N ASN A 238 4.72 -14.95 -1.17
CA ASN A 238 4.86 -15.14 -2.62
C ASN A 238 3.64 -14.67 -3.43
N GLN A 239 2.46 -14.59 -2.83
CA GLN A 239 1.27 -14.05 -3.50
C GLN A 239 1.31 -12.53 -3.58
N ILE A 240 1.83 -11.87 -2.54
CA ILE A 240 1.95 -10.40 -2.51
C ILE A 240 3.07 -9.94 -3.45
N PHE A 241 4.16 -10.72 -3.56
CA PHE A 241 5.35 -10.40 -4.36
C PHE A 241 5.51 -11.36 -5.55
N SER A 242 4.42 -11.74 -6.22
CA SER A 242 4.37 -12.78 -7.26
C SER A 242 5.13 -12.45 -8.56
N HIS A 243 5.61 -11.23 -8.73
CA HIS A 243 6.36 -10.82 -9.93
C HIS A 243 7.85 -11.19 -9.90
N TYR A 244 8.27 -12.07 -9.00
CA TYR A 244 9.59 -12.67 -9.13
C TYR A 244 9.56 -13.71 -10.28
N PRO A 245 10.50 -13.64 -11.21
CA PRO A 245 10.46 -14.45 -12.43
C PRO A 245 10.68 -15.93 -12.09
N GLU A 246 9.60 -16.65 -11.75
CA GLU A 246 9.65 -18.13 -11.71
C GLU A 246 9.93 -18.75 -13.08
N THR A 247 9.87 -17.97 -14.15
CA THR A 247 9.98 -18.51 -15.50
C THR A 247 10.59 -17.51 -16.50
N ARG A 248 11.80 -17.07 -16.26
CA ARG A 248 12.59 -16.69 -17.41
C ARG A 248 13.46 -17.89 -17.76
N ALA A 249 13.05 -18.61 -18.85
CA ALA A 249 13.81 -19.68 -19.42
C ALA A 249 15.29 -19.28 -19.56
N PRO A 250 16.25 -20.15 -19.24
CA PRO A 250 17.66 -19.86 -19.42
C PRO A 250 17.89 -19.66 -20.93
N GLY A 251 18.16 -18.43 -21.37
CA GLY A 251 18.43 -18.14 -22.78
C GLY A 251 18.13 -16.71 -23.22
N THR A 252 17.46 -15.91 -22.43
CA THR A 252 17.29 -14.49 -22.77
C THR A 252 18.36 -13.70 -22.03
N GLU A 253 19.45 -13.37 -22.71
CA GLU A 253 20.47 -12.42 -22.28
C GLU A 253 19.85 -11.05 -22.03
N GLY A 254 19.23 -10.88 -20.88
CA GLY A 254 18.92 -9.58 -20.30
C GLY A 254 20.14 -9.14 -19.53
N LYS A 255 20.82 -8.11 -20.03
CA LYS A 255 21.89 -7.38 -19.33
C LYS A 255 21.58 -7.38 -17.83
N GLY A 256 22.56 -7.80 -17.03
CA GLY A 256 22.47 -7.87 -15.57
C GLY A 256 22.00 -6.56 -14.97
N GLU A 257 20.71 -6.38 -14.89
CA GLU A 257 20.08 -5.33 -14.13
C GLU A 257 20.24 -5.74 -12.66
N LYS A 258 21.19 -5.05 -12.03
CA LYS A 258 21.50 -5.25 -10.61
C LYS A 258 20.20 -5.37 -9.83
N LEU A 259 20.09 -6.41 -9.01
CA LEU A 259 19.03 -6.69 -8.04
C LEU A 259 18.95 -5.60 -6.93
N SER A 260 19.06 -4.34 -7.31
CA SER A 260 19.06 -3.18 -6.40
C SER A 260 17.69 -2.47 -6.35
N LYS A 261 16.67 -2.99 -7.06
CA LYS A 261 15.31 -2.49 -6.88
C LYS A 261 14.70 -3.13 -5.65
N PRO A 262 14.08 -2.33 -4.76
CA PRO A 262 13.27 -2.88 -3.68
C PRO A 262 12.23 -3.84 -4.27
N LEU A 263 11.89 -4.85 -3.51
CA LEU A 263 10.85 -5.81 -3.87
C LEU A 263 9.52 -5.06 -4.03
N ASP A 264 9.08 -4.85 -5.25
CA ASP A 264 7.80 -4.20 -5.51
C ASP A 264 6.67 -5.24 -5.40
N PRO A 265 5.62 -4.97 -4.61
CA PRO A 265 4.48 -5.85 -4.51
C PRO A 265 3.67 -5.86 -5.81
N ASP A 266 2.94 -6.95 -6.06
CA ASP A 266 2.01 -7.04 -7.20
C ASP A 266 0.83 -6.08 -7.01
N GLU A 267 0.74 -5.05 -7.83
CA GLU A 267 -0.32 -4.04 -7.77
C GLU A 267 -1.73 -4.65 -7.79
N ARG A 268 -1.93 -5.76 -8.50
CA ARG A 268 -3.24 -6.43 -8.58
C ARG A 268 -3.63 -7.03 -7.24
N VAL A 269 -2.66 -7.63 -6.55
CA VAL A 269 -2.88 -8.24 -5.24
C VAL A 269 -3.09 -7.16 -4.19
N VAL A 270 -2.28 -6.10 -4.23
CA VAL A 270 -2.43 -4.92 -3.35
C VAL A 270 -3.83 -4.33 -3.51
N HIS A 271 -4.29 -4.09 -4.74
CA HIS A 271 -5.63 -3.57 -4.99
C HIS A 271 -6.75 -4.52 -4.52
N ALA A 272 -6.56 -5.84 -4.65
CA ALA A 272 -7.50 -6.82 -4.10
C ALA A 272 -7.57 -6.76 -2.57
N ILE A 273 -6.42 -6.58 -1.89
CA ILE A 273 -6.34 -6.40 -0.44
C ILE A 273 -7.07 -5.12 -0.01
N GLU A 274 -6.81 -3.99 -0.68
CA GLU A 274 -7.48 -2.71 -0.42
C GLU A 274 -9.00 -2.84 -0.48
N LYS A 275 -9.50 -3.44 -1.56
CA LYS A 275 -10.92 -3.67 -1.76
C LYS A 275 -11.51 -4.56 -0.68
N GLN A 276 -10.85 -5.65 -0.33
CA GLN A 276 -11.30 -6.58 0.69
C GLN A 276 -11.33 -5.92 2.08
N VAL A 277 -10.33 -5.10 2.41
CA VAL A 277 -10.29 -4.32 3.66
C VAL A 277 -11.43 -3.33 3.69
N ALA A 278 -11.63 -2.54 2.63
CA ALA A 278 -12.71 -1.58 2.53
C ALA A 278 -14.09 -2.24 2.69
N GLU A 279 -14.31 -3.40 2.07
CA GLU A 279 -15.56 -4.16 2.19
C GLU A 279 -15.81 -4.69 3.61
N ARG A 280 -14.78 -5.16 4.30
CA ARG A 280 -14.88 -5.66 5.69
C ARG A 280 -15.11 -4.55 6.71
N VAL A 281 -14.48 -3.40 6.53
CA VAL A 281 -14.54 -2.28 7.47
C VAL A 281 -15.85 -1.51 7.33
N ARG A 282 -16.37 -1.35 6.12
CA ARG A 282 -17.54 -0.53 5.80
C ARG A 282 -18.77 -0.79 6.68
N PRO A 283 -19.24 -2.03 6.96
CA PRO A 283 -20.42 -2.25 7.77
C PRO A 283 -20.25 -1.79 9.22
N ASN A 284 -19.08 -1.92 9.80
CA ASN A 284 -18.78 -1.50 11.17
C ASN A 284 -18.62 0.03 11.26
N ALA A 285 -17.97 0.64 10.29
CA ALA A 285 -17.79 2.09 10.21
C ALA A 285 -19.15 2.80 10.08
N VAL A 286 -20.02 2.30 9.22
CA VAL A 286 -21.37 2.84 9.02
C VAL A 286 -22.21 2.79 10.31
N ARG A 287 -22.14 1.73 11.10
CA ARG A 287 -22.82 1.64 12.40
C ARG A 287 -22.35 2.72 13.36
N MET A 288 -21.14 3.23 13.23
CA MET A 288 -20.59 4.32 14.00
C MET A 288 -20.83 5.70 13.36
N GLY A 289 -21.51 5.77 12.22
CA GLY A 289 -21.73 7.03 11.49
C GLY A 289 -20.51 7.54 10.74
N ILE A 290 -19.58 6.63 10.38
CA ILE A 290 -18.35 6.96 9.65
C ILE A 290 -18.43 6.32 8.27
N SER A 291 -18.18 7.10 7.22
CA SER A 291 -18.00 6.60 5.86
C SER A 291 -16.51 6.50 5.56
N ILE A 292 -16.04 5.30 5.20
CA ILE A 292 -14.68 5.07 4.70
C ILE A 292 -14.76 5.09 3.18
N GLY A 293 -14.13 6.09 2.59
CA GLY A 293 -14.08 6.29 1.14
C GLY A 293 -13.08 5.37 0.48
N THR A 294 -11.81 5.66 0.66
CA THR A 294 -10.69 4.96 0.04
C THR A 294 -9.74 4.42 1.10
N VAL A 295 -9.24 3.22 0.84
CA VAL A 295 -8.13 2.60 1.56
C VAL A 295 -7.04 2.40 0.52
N ASP A 296 -5.87 2.96 0.73
CA ASP A 296 -4.77 2.99 -0.21
C ASP A 296 -3.50 2.46 0.48
N ILE A 297 -2.90 1.44 -0.10
CA ILE A 297 -1.63 0.87 0.37
C ILE A 297 -0.52 1.46 -0.48
N ARG A 298 0.19 2.45 0.05
CA ARG A 298 1.21 3.21 -0.69
C ARG A 298 2.50 2.43 -0.88
N ALA A 299 2.91 1.71 0.14
CA ALA A 299 4.13 0.92 0.09
C ALA A 299 4.01 -0.31 0.99
N VAL A 300 4.60 -1.41 0.56
CA VAL A 300 4.82 -2.60 1.37
C VAL A 300 6.32 -2.86 1.39
N VAL A 301 6.92 -2.66 2.55
CA VAL A 301 8.36 -2.77 2.73
C VAL A 301 8.68 -4.04 3.51
N VAL A 302 9.61 -4.82 2.98
CA VAL A 302 10.15 -6.00 3.65
C VAL A 302 11.34 -5.57 4.52
N PRO A 303 11.43 -5.96 5.80
CA PRO A 303 12.60 -5.68 6.63
C PRO A 303 13.88 -6.24 6.01
N GLU A 304 14.98 -5.49 6.16
CA GLU A 304 16.26 -5.81 5.51
C GLU A 304 16.78 -7.21 5.88
N GLU A 305 16.67 -7.59 7.16
CA GLU A 305 17.05 -8.94 7.64
C GLU A 305 16.29 -10.07 6.94
N VAL A 306 15.01 -9.84 6.62
CA VAL A 306 14.16 -10.81 5.92
C VAL A 306 14.51 -10.80 4.43
N GLN A 307 14.78 -9.64 3.87
CA GLN A 307 15.16 -9.47 2.47
C GLN A 307 16.48 -10.19 2.18
N GLU A 308 17.50 -10.07 3.03
CA GLU A 308 18.77 -10.78 2.88
C GLU A 308 18.57 -12.32 2.91
N ARG A 309 17.79 -12.83 3.88
CA ARG A 309 17.50 -14.27 3.95
C ARG A 309 16.71 -14.80 2.77
N LEU A 310 15.79 -14.00 2.25
CA LEU A 310 15.05 -14.36 1.04
C LEU A 310 15.97 -14.39 -0.19
N LEU A 311 16.90 -13.44 -0.30
CA LEU A 311 17.91 -13.41 -1.37
C LEU A 311 18.82 -14.63 -1.30
N GLU A 312 19.28 -15.03 -0.11
CA GLU A 312 20.05 -16.24 0.09
C GLU A 312 19.27 -17.50 -0.30
N TRP A 313 18.02 -17.59 0.13
CA TRP A 313 17.16 -18.73 -0.19
C TRP A 313 16.89 -18.82 -1.69
N TRP A 314 16.60 -17.70 -2.34
CA TRP A 314 16.43 -17.65 -3.79
C TRP A 314 17.73 -17.97 -4.53
N GLY A 315 18.86 -17.47 -4.04
CA GLY A 315 20.16 -17.80 -4.59
C GLY A 315 20.42 -19.31 -4.58
N THR A 316 20.11 -20.00 -3.51
CA THR A 316 20.23 -21.47 -3.40
C THR A 316 19.22 -22.21 -4.27
N ALA A 317 17.98 -21.76 -4.34
CA ALA A 317 16.95 -22.34 -5.22
C ALA A 317 17.34 -22.18 -6.72
N TRP A 318 17.87 -21.03 -7.08
CA TRP A 318 18.36 -20.73 -8.42
C TRP A 318 19.56 -21.60 -8.79
N GLN A 319 20.55 -21.72 -7.90
CA GLN A 319 21.69 -22.61 -8.10
C GLN A 319 21.26 -24.07 -8.28
N THR A 320 20.25 -24.51 -7.55
CA THR A 320 19.69 -25.86 -7.70
C THR A 320 19.01 -26.02 -9.06
N GLY A 321 18.23 -25.04 -9.50
CA GLY A 321 17.61 -25.03 -10.83
C GLY A 321 18.66 -25.06 -11.97
N ILE A 322 19.72 -24.27 -11.84
CA ILE A 322 20.85 -24.27 -12.79
C ILE A 322 21.52 -25.66 -12.84
N ARG A 323 21.78 -26.29 -11.68
CA ARG A 323 22.40 -27.64 -11.64
C ARG A 323 21.51 -28.69 -12.30
N VAL A 324 20.20 -28.64 -12.09
CA VAL A 324 19.26 -29.55 -12.75
C VAL A 324 19.25 -29.34 -14.27
N ALA A 325 19.19 -28.06 -14.72
CA ALA A 325 19.21 -27.73 -16.13
C ALA A 325 20.54 -28.15 -16.82
N LEU A 326 21.67 -27.96 -16.14
CA LEU A 326 22.98 -28.44 -16.61
C LEU A 326 23.02 -29.97 -16.73
N GLY A 327 22.53 -30.69 -15.71
CA GLY A 327 22.44 -32.15 -15.73
C GLY A 327 21.54 -32.68 -16.85
N GLU A 328 20.43 -31.99 -17.15
CA GLU A 328 19.58 -32.34 -18.32
C GLU A 328 20.28 -32.06 -19.65
N ALA A 329 20.96 -30.91 -19.74
CA ALA A 329 21.74 -30.60 -20.96
C ALA A 329 22.87 -31.61 -21.18
N GLU A 330 23.63 -31.98 -20.14
CA GLU A 330 24.66 -33.00 -20.21
C GLU A 330 24.08 -34.36 -20.64
N ARG A 331 22.92 -34.74 -20.10
CA ARG A 331 22.22 -35.98 -20.51
C ARG A 331 21.82 -35.95 -21.97
N GLN A 332 21.33 -34.81 -22.48
CA GLN A 332 20.97 -34.65 -23.87
C GLN A 332 22.21 -34.73 -24.79
N VAL A 333 23.31 -34.11 -24.41
CA VAL A 333 24.59 -34.18 -25.16
C VAL A 333 25.11 -35.60 -25.20
N LEU A 334 25.09 -36.35 -24.09
CA LEU A 334 25.49 -37.74 -24.04
C LEU A 334 24.60 -38.63 -24.90
N ALA A 335 23.27 -38.41 -24.90
CA ALA A 335 22.34 -39.13 -25.72
C ALA A 335 22.59 -38.89 -27.25
N LEU A 336 22.79 -37.61 -27.61
CA LEU A 336 23.13 -37.23 -28.99
C LEU A 336 24.49 -37.81 -29.43
N LYS A 337 25.50 -37.80 -28.54
CA LYS A 337 26.81 -38.39 -28.79
C LYS A 337 26.69 -39.91 -29.02
N GLY A 338 25.91 -40.60 -28.17
CA GLY A 338 25.63 -42.02 -28.32
C GLY A 338 24.91 -42.36 -29.63
N ALA A 339 23.89 -41.56 -29.97
CA ALA A 339 23.16 -41.73 -31.25
C ALA A 339 24.06 -41.48 -32.46
N GLY A 340 24.93 -40.45 -32.38
CA GLY A 340 25.90 -40.16 -33.43
C GLY A 340 26.94 -41.29 -33.62
N GLN A 341 27.43 -41.85 -32.52
CA GLN A 341 28.35 -43.00 -32.57
C GLN A 341 27.69 -44.26 -33.16
N ALA A 342 26.44 -44.54 -32.77
CA ALA A 342 25.68 -45.66 -33.33
C ALA A 342 25.45 -45.51 -34.84
N ALA A 343 25.05 -44.30 -35.28
CA ALA A 343 24.86 -44.02 -36.71
C ALA A 343 26.17 -44.12 -37.50
N ALA A 344 27.30 -43.70 -36.92
CA ALA A 344 28.62 -43.84 -37.55
C ALA A 344 29.05 -45.31 -37.71
N LEU A 345 28.81 -46.14 -36.67
CA LEU A 345 29.06 -47.57 -36.73
C LEU A 345 28.19 -48.27 -37.78
N GLU A 346 26.90 -47.98 -37.84
CA GLU A 346 25.98 -48.49 -38.86
C GLU A 346 26.44 -48.10 -40.27
N ALA A 347 26.89 -46.86 -40.48
CA ALA A 347 27.38 -46.39 -41.74
C ALA A 347 28.68 -47.13 -42.18
N VAL A 348 29.57 -47.41 -41.21
CA VAL A 348 30.81 -48.21 -41.47
C VAL A 348 30.46 -49.64 -41.77
N GLU A 349 29.54 -50.28 -41.07
CA GLU A 349 29.10 -51.66 -41.36
C GLU A 349 28.41 -51.77 -42.72
N ALA A 350 27.54 -50.82 -43.07
CA ALA A 350 26.91 -50.80 -44.41
C ALA A 350 27.92 -50.68 -45.52
N LYS A 351 28.93 -49.82 -45.40
CA LYS A 351 30.02 -49.70 -46.34
C LYS A 351 30.86 -50.96 -46.43
N LYS A 352 31.09 -51.60 -45.27
CA LYS A 352 31.82 -52.87 -45.24
C LYS A 352 31.08 -54.01 -45.94
N GLN A 353 29.78 -54.10 -45.79
CA GLN A 353 28.92 -55.02 -46.50
C GLN A 353 28.92 -54.77 -48.03
N GLU A 354 28.80 -53.50 -48.42
CA GLU A 354 28.86 -53.12 -49.84
C GLU A 354 30.19 -53.49 -50.48
N ALA A 355 31.29 -53.27 -49.80
CA ALA A 355 32.63 -53.66 -50.27
C ALA A 355 32.79 -55.18 -50.31
N MET A 356 32.24 -55.92 -49.33
CA MET A 356 32.24 -57.41 -49.47
C MET A 356 31.42 -57.91 -50.64
N GLU A 357 30.22 -57.32 -50.83
CA GLU A 357 29.43 -57.68 -52.01
C GLU A 357 30.17 -57.41 -53.33
N GLN A 358 30.86 -56.29 -53.47
CA GLN A 358 31.67 -55.97 -54.64
C GLN A 358 32.83 -56.95 -54.84
N THR A 359 33.53 -57.31 -53.74
CA THR A 359 34.58 -58.32 -53.81
C THR A 359 34.05 -59.71 -54.21
N PHE A 360 32.89 -60.11 -53.66
CA PHE A 360 32.22 -61.34 -54.06
C PHE A 360 31.83 -61.34 -55.50
N ARG A 361 31.26 -60.26 -56.05
CA ARG A 361 30.93 -60.12 -57.48
C ARG A 361 32.18 -60.20 -58.40
N MET A 362 33.31 -59.58 -57.93
CA MET A 362 34.57 -59.68 -58.68
C MET A 362 35.16 -61.08 -58.62
N LEU A 363 35.09 -61.78 -57.49
CA LEU A 363 35.55 -63.15 -57.34
C LEU A 363 34.73 -64.08 -58.20
N GLU A 364 33.41 -63.87 -58.29
CA GLU A 364 32.55 -64.62 -59.20
C GLU A 364 32.86 -64.34 -60.68
N ALA A 365 33.17 -63.11 -61.06
CA ALA A 365 33.61 -62.73 -62.40
C ALA A 365 34.98 -63.33 -62.73
N LEU A 366 35.91 -63.36 -61.74
CA LEU A 366 37.23 -64.03 -61.90
C LEU A 366 37.09 -65.56 -62.14
N THR A 367 36.25 -66.22 -61.31
CA THR A 367 36.00 -67.66 -61.49
C THR A 367 35.37 -67.98 -62.86
N ARG A 368 34.49 -67.15 -63.37
CA ARG A 368 33.94 -67.29 -64.73
C ARG A 368 34.95 -66.99 -65.81
N GLY A 369 35.86 -66.02 -65.64
CA GLY A 369 36.95 -65.68 -66.54
C GLY A 369 38.01 -66.77 -66.64
N VAL A 370 38.41 -67.32 -65.48
CA VAL A 370 39.33 -68.48 -65.44
C VAL A 370 38.72 -69.70 -66.11
N ALA A 371 37.42 -69.96 -65.93
CA ALA A 371 36.72 -71.05 -66.65
C ALA A 371 36.65 -70.87 -68.15
N ARG A 372 36.82 -69.62 -68.66
CA ARG A 372 36.85 -69.28 -70.07
C ARG A 372 38.28 -69.15 -70.65
N GLN A 373 39.32 -69.40 -69.86
CA GLN A 373 40.74 -69.24 -70.24
C GLN A 373 41.15 -67.81 -70.68
N ASP A 374 40.44 -66.78 -70.19
CA ASP A 374 40.71 -65.39 -70.50
C ASP A 374 41.69 -64.82 -69.46
N THR A 375 42.99 -64.99 -69.69
CA THR A 375 44.06 -64.60 -68.74
C THR A 375 44.20 -63.10 -68.56
N GLU A 376 43.81 -62.29 -69.57
CA GLU A 376 43.89 -60.82 -69.46
C GLU A 376 42.80 -60.24 -68.56
N LEU A 377 41.60 -60.81 -68.62
CA LEU A 377 40.47 -60.39 -67.78
C LEU A 377 40.73 -60.78 -66.31
N ALA A 378 41.34 -61.95 -66.07
CA ALA A 378 41.71 -62.36 -64.70
C ALA A 378 42.74 -61.43 -64.06
N ARG A 379 43.75 -60.97 -64.87
CA ARG A 379 44.77 -60.06 -64.38
C ARG A 379 44.20 -58.66 -64.04
N ARG A 380 43.32 -58.10 -64.87
CA ARG A 380 42.65 -56.81 -64.58
C ARG A 380 41.77 -56.89 -63.35
N LEU A 381 41.08 -58.00 -63.13
CA LEU A 381 40.25 -58.19 -61.97
C LEU A 381 41.05 -58.33 -60.65
N VAL A 382 42.20 -59.01 -60.66
CA VAL A 382 43.10 -59.09 -59.50
C VAL A 382 43.66 -57.73 -59.14
N THR A 383 44.11 -56.91 -60.13
CA THR A 383 44.59 -55.56 -59.89
C THR A 383 43.48 -54.64 -59.33
N ALA A 384 42.27 -54.78 -59.89
CA ALA A 384 41.11 -54.00 -59.34
C ALA A 384 40.72 -54.39 -57.88
N MET A 385 40.86 -55.70 -57.53
CA MET A 385 40.61 -56.26 -56.23
C MET A 385 41.65 -55.79 -55.18
N GLU A 386 42.96 -55.76 -55.60
CA GLU A 386 43.99 -55.17 -54.71
C GLU A 386 43.76 -53.69 -54.44
N HIS A 387 43.34 -52.95 -55.48
CA HIS A 387 43.04 -51.55 -55.35
C HIS A 387 41.81 -51.27 -54.39
N LEU A 388 40.77 -52.10 -54.47
CA LEU A 388 39.56 -52.00 -53.62
C LEU A 388 39.88 -52.41 -52.20
N MET A 389 40.60 -53.50 -51.96
CA MET A 389 41.02 -53.94 -50.63
C MET A 389 41.91 -52.90 -49.97
N GLY A 390 42.82 -52.26 -50.67
CA GLY A 390 43.63 -51.16 -50.14
C GLY A 390 42.81 -49.96 -49.73
N ARG A 391 41.75 -49.65 -50.47
CA ARG A 391 40.88 -48.52 -50.17
C ARG A 391 40.00 -48.73 -48.94
N VAL A 392 39.42 -49.93 -48.78
CA VAL A 392 38.60 -50.32 -47.64
C VAL A 392 39.41 -50.29 -46.36
N ILE A 393 40.64 -50.78 -46.36
CA ILE A 393 41.48 -50.75 -45.12
C ILE A 393 41.92 -49.35 -44.77
N VAL A 394 42.17 -48.46 -45.73
CA VAL A 394 42.56 -47.06 -45.47
C VAL A 394 41.36 -46.26 -44.96
N GLU A 395 40.16 -46.47 -45.54
CA GLU A 395 38.93 -45.76 -45.06
C GLU A 395 38.54 -46.19 -43.59
N ASP A 396 38.65 -47.48 -43.24
CA ASP A 396 38.41 -47.98 -41.91
C ASP A 396 39.39 -47.40 -40.88
N VAL A 397 40.67 -47.30 -41.19
CA VAL A 397 41.69 -46.68 -40.31
C VAL A 397 41.48 -45.20 -40.19
N LEU A 398 41.06 -44.54 -41.27
CA LEU A 398 40.77 -43.09 -41.23
C LEU A 398 39.51 -42.78 -40.38
N ALA A 399 38.47 -43.61 -40.53
CA ALA A 399 37.25 -43.51 -39.70
C ALA A 399 37.52 -43.74 -38.19
N LEU A 400 38.35 -44.74 -37.86
CA LEU A 400 38.78 -45.00 -36.48
C LEU A 400 39.61 -43.84 -35.91
N ARG A 401 40.54 -43.27 -36.67
CA ARG A 401 41.30 -42.09 -36.23
C ARG A 401 40.44 -40.85 -36.07
N MET A 402 39.43 -40.64 -36.93
CA MET A 402 38.48 -39.55 -36.75
C MET A 402 37.65 -39.71 -35.49
N LEU A 403 37.17 -40.91 -35.18
CA LEU A 403 36.47 -41.20 -33.94
C LEU A 403 37.36 -40.95 -32.71
N GLU A 404 38.60 -41.39 -32.73
CA GLU A 404 39.60 -41.17 -31.67
C GLU A 404 39.94 -39.67 -31.49
N ALA A 405 40.01 -38.90 -32.59
CA ALA A 405 40.20 -37.45 -32.55
C ALA A 405 38.98 -36.72 -32.01
N LEU A 406 37.75 -37.14 -32.40
CA LEU A 406 36.50 -36.59 -31.84
C LEU A 406 36.33 -36.91 -30.34
N GLU A 407 36.77 -38.08 -29.91
CA GLU A 407 36.75 -38.45 -28.48
C GLU A 407 37.70 -37.58 -27.66
N LYS A 408 38.94 -37.38 -28.13
CA LYS A 408 39.92 -36.47 -27.48
C LYS A 408 39.46 -35.03 -27.46
N PHE A 409 38.79 -34.56 -28.50
CA PHE A 409 38.20 -33.21 -28.56
C PHE A 409 37.04 -33.04 -27.55
N SER A 410 36.19 -34.04 -27.41
CA SER A 410 35.10 -34.02 -26.44
C SER A 410 35.58 -34.07 -25.00
N GLU A 411 36.78 -34.55 -24.71
CA GLU A 411 37.43 -34.57 -23.41
C GLU A 411 38.17 -33.25 -23.09
N GLY A 412 38.13 -32.25 -23.99
CA GLY A 412 38.81 -30.95 -23.79
C GLY A 412 40.33 -31.02 -23.81
N LYS A 413 40.91 -32.10 -24.28
CA LYS A 413 42.35 -32.41 -24.22
C LYS A 413 43.06 -32.33 -25.55
N GLY A 414 42.67 -31.49 -26.50
CA GLY A 414 43.45 -31.38 -27.71
C GLY A 414 42.87 -30.49 -28.80
N ASP A 415 43.75 -29.92 -29.59
CA ASP A 415 43.40 -29.21 -30.82
C ASP A 415 43.00 -30.23 -31.91
N LEU A 416 41.83 -30.08 -32.50
CA LEU A 416 41.37 -30.93 -33.60
C LEU A 416 42.05 -30.50 -34.87
N THR A 417 43.18 -31.14 -35.21
CA THR A 417 43.86 -30.97 -36.49
C THR A 417 43.54 -32.14 -37.38
N VAL A 418 42.68 -31.98 -38.35
CA VAL A 418 42.35 -33.02 -39.33
C VAL A 418 43.20 -32.83 -40.60
N PHE A 419 44.09 -33.80 -40.87
CA PHE A 419 44.87 -33.82 -42.11
C PHE A 419 44.03 -34.38 -43.25
N LEU A 420 43.52 -33.54 -44.10
CA LEU A 420 42.86 -33.92 -45.36
C LEU A 420 43.75 -33.53 -46.53
N GLY A 421 44.40 -34.52 -47.15
CA GLY A 421 45.11 -34.30 -48.37
C GLY A 421 46.34 -33.39 -48.34
N GLY A 422 47.07 -33.40 -47.22
CA GLY A 422 48.32 -32.64 -47.08
C GLY A 422 48.15 -31.14 -46.73
N ARG A 423 46.99 -30.71 -46.37
CA ARG A 423 46.72 -29.38 -45.87
C ARG A 423 46.17 -29.46 -44.44
N GLU A 424 46.78 -28.71 -43.49
CA GLU A 424 46.26 -28.49 -42.14
C GLU A 424 45.10 -27.51 -42.21
N ILE A 425 43.91 -27.95 -41.77
CA ILE A 425 42.78 -27.06 -41.59
C ILE A 425 42.53 -26.96 -40.07
N PRO A 426 42.80 -25.82 -39.44
CA PRO A 426 42.50 -25.64 -38.02
C PRO A 426 40.98 -25.56 -37.82
N PHE A 427 40.39 -26.54 -37.18
CA PHE A 427 39.01 -26.48 -36.73
C PHE A 427 39.02 -25.98 -35.29
N LEU A 428 38.46 -24.76 -35.07
CA LEU A 428 38.02 -24.12 -33.82
C LEU A 428 38.72 -24.62 -32.54
N ALA A 429 39.54 -23.74 -31.97
CA ALA A 429 40.03 -23.89 -30.61
C ALA A 429 38.85 -23.93 -29.60
N PRO A 430 38.93 -24.74 -28.53
CA PRO A 430 37.96 -24.70 -27.44
C PRO A 430 37.96 -23.29 -26.82
N PRO A 431 36.81 -22.76 -26.32
CA PRO A 431 36.76 -21.47 -25.67
C PRO A 431 37.71 -21.47 -24.46
N GLY A 432 38.75 -20.67 -24.55
CA GLY A 432 39.81 -20.57 -23.55
C GLY A 432 39.23 -20.28 -22.18
N GLU A 433 39.68 -20.97 -21.15
CA GLU A 433 39.60 -20.57 -19.78
C GLU A 433 40.20 -19.18 -19.66
N GLY A 434 39.30 -18.18 -19.53
CA GLY A 434 39.67 -16.77 -19.36
C GLY A 434 40.50 -16.61 -18.10
N GLU A 435 41.66 -16.06 -18.27
CA GLU A 435 42.57 -15.52 -17.28
C GLU A 435 41.80 -14.98 -16.06
N GLN A 436 41.89 -15.74 -14.94
CA GLN A 436 41.89 -15.16 -13.63
C GLN A 436 43.28 -14.62 -13.38
N ASP A 437 43.49 -13.34 -13.64
CA ASP A 437 44.62 -12.63 -13.00
C ASP A 437 44.27 -11.19 -12.67
N SER A 438 44.38 -10.94 -11.37
CA SER A 438 44.80 -9.72 -10.69
C SER A 438 44.14 -8.35 -11.07
N ARG A 439 43.22 -7.86 -10.23
CA ARG A 439 43.54 -6.68 -9.36
C ARG A 439 42.43 -6.46 -8.33
#